data_40c3e3f8771150faeb58404f2b6d292d
#
_entry.id   40c3e3f8771150faeb58404f2b6d292d
#
_cell.length_a   1.000
_cell.length_b   1.000
_cell.length_c   1.000
_cell.angle_alpha   90.00
_cell.angle_beta   90.00
_cell.angle_gamma   90.00
#
_symmetry.space_group_name_H-M   'P 1'
#
loop_
_entity.id
_entity.type
_entity.pdbx_description
1 polymer ?
#
loop_
_entity_poly.entity_id
_entity_poly.type
_entity_poly.pdbx_seq_one_letter_code
_entity_poly.pdbx_strand_id
1 'polypeptide(L)'
;KKVVSTLDVSDLEPGKKHSFFFRGVQMGTGQHWYLPVVVAKGAKPGKKILLISGVHGDEVSPVDAVQRTMAALDPAQMSGTVTAVYDVSRPAKEGVTRFWPSAQSGGAMIDLNRVWPGNEEGGSAPIRHAGLVFNRLLKPNVDYALDFHTASTGGDFTAFIFAKMSKPEIRAMAELYPIEQIKNDPGYSGTLETALVEAGVPAFTIEIGGPRSYDRRMIPLFVEGSLNVLKLHGVVPGPMGRTAKDAGTFFGDAFHTVRATHGGFLELLVDLRDKVTA
;
A
#
# COMPACT_ATOMS: atom_id res chain seq x y z
N LYS A 1 -20.31 -10.85 -5.89
CA LYS A 1 -20.00 -9.55 -5.27
C LYS A 1 -20.62 -8.44 -6.10
N LYS A 2 -21.13 -7.39 -5.43
CA LYS A 2 -21.69 -6.20 -6.10
C LYS A 2 -20.58 -5.42 -6.81
N VAL A 3 -20.86 -4.96 -8.03
CA VAL A 3 -19.98 -4.05 -8.77
C VAL A 3 -20.40 -2.61 -8.48
N VAL A 4 -19.44 -1.75 -8.14
CA VAL A 4 -19.66 -0.33 -7.87
C VAL A 4 -18.72 0.52 -8.71
N SER A 5 -19.14 1.71 -9.14
CA SER A 5 -18.33 2.71 -9.84
C SER A 5 -17.92 3.88 -8.95
N THR A 6 -18.55 3.97 -7.81
CA THR A 6 -18.24 4.87 -6.69
C THR A 6 -18.54 4.10 -5.41
N LEU A 7 -17.81 4.38 -4.36
CA LEU A 7 -18.07 3.81 -3.04
C LEU A 7 -18.11 4.95 -2.02
N ASP A 8 -19.20 5.01 -1.25
CA ASP A 8 -19.28 5.77 -0.02
C ASP A 8 -19.46 4.78 1.14
N VAL A 9 -18.46 4.68 2.00
CA VAL A 9 -18.51 3.75 3.15
C VAL A 9 -19.48 4.21 4.24
N SER A 10 -19.97 5.47 4.20
CA SER A 10 -20.98 5.96 5.14
C SER A 10 -22.31 5.24 5.00
N ASP A 11 -22.67 4.85 3.78
CA ASP A 11 -23.93 4.19 3.44
C ASP A 11 -23.97 2.69 3.80
N LEU A 12 -22.85 2.13 4.26
CA LEU A 12 -22.76 0.70 4.54
C LEU A 12 -23.34 0.37 5.91
N GLU A 13 -23.98 -0.79 6.00
CA GLU A 13 -24.53 -1.32 7.25
C GLU A 13 -23.39 -1.52 8.27
N PRO A 14 -23.51 -0.94 9.50
CA PRO A 14 -22.49 -1.08 10.54
C PRO A 14 -22.41 -2.50 11.11
N GLY A 15 -21.28 -2.81 11.75
CA GLY A 15 -21.03 -4.09 12.42
C GLY A 15 -20.78 -5.25 11.44
N LYS A 16 -20.47 -4.99 10.17
CA LYS A 16 -20.31 -6.03 9.12
C LYS A 16 -19.11 -5.82 8.24
N LYS A 17 -18.68 -6.91 7.58
CA LYS A 17 -17.78 -6.87 6.44
C LYS A 17 -18.58 -6.87 5.14
N HIS A 18 -18.24 -5.95 4.24
CA HIS A 18 -18.82 -5.82 2.91
C HIS A 18 -17.76 -6.10 1.85
N SER A 19 -18.15 -6.70 0.72
CA SER A 19 -17.25 -7.02 -0.39
C SER A 19 -17.82 -6.51 -1.71
N PHE A 20 -16.97 -5.84 -2.48
CA PHE A 20 -17.30 -5.24 -3.76
C PHE A 20 -16.27 -5.59 -4.82
N PHE A 21 -16.65 -5.36 -6.08
CA PHE A 21 -15.72 -5.11 -7.16
C PHE A 21 -15.86 -3.64 -7.58
N PHE A 22 -14.80 -2.86 -7.42
CA PHE A 22 -14.78 -1.49 -7.94
C PHE A 22 -14.47 -1.52 -9.43
N ARG A 23 -15.27 -0.79 -10.21
CA ARG A 23 -15.14 -0.70 -11.67
C ARG A 23 -14.06 0.33 -12.05
N GLY A 24 -12.90 -0.15 -12.46
CA GLY A 24 -11.81 0.66 -12.98
C GLY A 24 -11.99 1.03 -14.46
N VAL A 25 -10.88 1.38 -15.12
CA VAL A 25 -10.88 1.81 -16.52
C VAL A 25 -11.40 0.70 -17.45
N GLN A 26 -12.04 1.13 -18.56
CA GLN A 26 -12.49 0.22 -19.61
C GLN A 26 -11.32 -0.27 -20.46
N MET A 27 -11.32 -1.56 -20.77
CA MET A 27 -10.39 -2.20 -21.70
C MET A 27 -10.79 -1.96 -23.15
N GLY A 28 -9.87 -2.18 -24.09
CA GLY A 28 -10.14 -2.11 -25.52
C GLY A 28 -11.23 -3.08 -26.02
N THR A 29 -11.51 -4.15 -25.26
CA THR A 29 -12.59 -5.12 -25.51
C THR A 29 -13.97 -4.65 -25.02
N GLY A 30 -14.08 -3.45 -24.43
CA GLY A 30 -15.32 -2.93 -23.85
C GLY A 30 -15.59 -3.39 -22.40
N GLN A 31 -14.88 -4.36 -21.89
CA GLN A 31 -14.95 -4.79 -20.49
C GLN A 31 -14.21 -3.79 -19.59
N HIS A 32 -14.38 -3.93 -18.28
CA HIS A 32 -13.67 -3.13 -17.28
C HIS A 32 -12.70 -3.97 -16.46
N TRP A 33 -11.64 -3.34 -15.98
CA TRP A 33 -10.86 -3.89 -14.88
C TRP A 33 -11.63 -3.73 -13.58
N TYR A 34 -11.69 -4.80 -12.79
CA TYR A 34 -12.41 -4.83 -11.52
C TYR A 34 -11.44 -5.05 -10.36
N LEU A 35 -11.42 -4.14 -9.40
CA LEU A 35 -10.60 -4.22 -8.20
C LEU A 35 -11.39 -4.84 -7.06
N PRO A 36 -10.86 -5.87 -6.39
CA PRO A 36 -11.49 -6.38 -5.17
C PRO A 36 -11.37 -5.35 -4.05
N VAL A 37 -12.49 -5.04 -3.40
CA VAL A 37 -12.57 -4.14 -2.25
C VAL A 37 -13.30 -4.84 -1.12
N VAL A 38 -12.73 -4.78 0.08
CA VAL A 38 -13.37 -5.27 1.30
C VAL A 38 -13.43 -4.13 2.31
N VAL A 39 -14.60 -3.91 2.88
CA VAL A 39 -14.83 -2.88 3.91
C VAL A 39 -15.27 -3.56 5.20
N ALA A 40 -14.51 -3.35 6.27
CA ALA A 40 -14.95 -3.68 7.63
C ALA A 40 -15.55 -2.41 8.24
N LYS A 41 -16.86 -2.33 8.28
CA LYS A 41 -17.63 -1.21 8.85
C LYS A 41 -17.88 -1.48 10.31
N GLY A 42 -17.28 -0.71 11.20
CA GLY A 42 -17.47 -0.83 12.64
C GLY A 42 -18.90 -0.54 13.08
N ALA A 43 -19.28 -1.12 14.22
CA ALA A 43 -20.59 -0.92 14.84
C ALA A 43 -20.79 0.54 15.32
N LYS A 44 -19.72 1.27 15.57
CA LYS A 44 -19.71 2.67 16.04
C LYS A 44 -19.04 3.58 15.04
N PRO A 45 -19.40 4.87 14.98
CA PRO A 45 -18.67 5.87 14.21
C PRO A 45 -17.21 5.98 14.66
N GLY A 46 -16.31 6.37 13.75
CA GLY A 46 -14.89 6.56 14.02
C GLY A 46 -14.11 6.88 12.74
N LYS A 47 -12.80 6.76 12.81
CA LYS A 47 -11.87 7.06 11.71
C LYS A 47 -12.00 6.06 10.56
N LYS A 48 -11.67 6.53 9.36
CA LYS A 48 -11.61 5.74 8.13
C LYS A 48 -10.15 5.47 7.78
N ILE A 49 -9.74 4.20 7.85
CA ILE A 49 -8.38 3.76 7.55
C ILE A 49 -8.40 2.98 6.23
N LEU A 50 -7.49 3.33 5.34
CA LEU A 50 -7.34 2.70 4.04
C LEU A 50 -6.08 1.83 4.01
N LEU A 51 -6.23 0.58 3.58
CA LEU A 51 -5.15 -0.37 3.34
C LEU A 51 -5.11 -0.66 1.83
N ILE A 52 -4.00 -0.37 1.18
CA ILE A 52 -3.87 -0.50 -0.27
C ILE A 52 -2.75 -1.47 -0.60
N SER A 53 -2.96 -2.36 -1.59
CA SER A 53 -1.94 -3.28 -2.09
C SER A 53 -2.11 -3.56 -3.58
N GLY A 54 -1.03 -4.04 -4.21
CA GLY A 54 -1.05 -4.43 -5.61
C GLY A 54 -1.08 -3.26 -6.59
N VAL A 55 -0.51 -2.12 -6.23
CA VAL A 55 -0.18 -1.04 -7.17
C VAL A 55 0.81 -1.55 -8.21
N HIS A 56 1.71 -2.46 -7.81
CA HIS A 56 2.52 -3.27 -8.72
C HIS A 56 2.05 -4.73 -8.67
N GLY A 57 2.00 -5.38 -9.82
CA GLY A 57 1.35 -6.69 -9.94
C GLY A 57 2.19 -7.87 -9.45
N ASP A 58 3.49 -7.73 -9.38
CA ASP A 58 4.41 -8.77 -8.90
C ASP A 58 4.67 -8.72 -7.38
N GLU A 59 4.08 -7.77 -6.68
CA GLU A 59 4.23 -7.58 -5.24
C GLU A 59 3.15 -8.36 -4.47
N VAL A 60 3.47 -9.58 -4.03
CA VAL A 60 2.47 -10.52 -3.48
C VAL A 60 2.37 -10.52 -1.96
N SER A 61 3.49 -10.35 -1.22
CA SER A 61 3.49 -10.27 0.24
C SER A 61 2.57 -9.16 0.79
N PRO A 62 2.52 -7.95 0.18
CA PRO A 62 1.58 -6.88 0.52
C PRO A 62 0.12 -7.32 0.56
N VAL A 63 -0.31 -8.06 -0.46
CA VAL A 63 -1.70 -8.52 -0.56
C VAL A 63 -2.05 -9.44 0.60
N ASP A 64 -1.16 -10.38 0.94
CA ASP A 64 -1.35 -11.30 2.08
C ASP A 64 -1.37 -10.55 3.42
N ALA A 65 -0.47 -9.58 3.62
CA ALA A 65 -0.45 -8.75 4.84
C ALA A 65 -1.78 -8.00 5.04
N VAL A 66 -2.30 -7.37 3.98
CA VAL A 66 -3.60 -6.68 4.03
C VAL A 66 -4.74 -7.66 4.26
N GLN A 67 -4.74 -8.83 3.60
CA GLN A 67 -5.76 -9.87 3.82
C GLN A 67 -5.77 -10.38 5.26
N ARG A 68 -4.62 -10.65 5.85
CA ARG A 68 -4.49 -11.09 7.26
C ARG A 68 -4.93 -10.00 8.22
N THR A 69 -4.56 -8.75 7.97
CA THR A 69 -5.05 -7.62 8.77
C THR A 69 -6.57 -7.57 8.74
N MET A 70 -7.18 -7.63 7.55
CA MET A 70 -8.65 -7.63 7.42
C MET A 70 -9.31 -8.86 8.03
N ALA A 71 -8.66 -10.03 8.00
CA ALA A 71 -9.17 -11.26 8.62
C ALA A 71 -9.25 -11.12 10.14
N ALA A 72 -8.30 -10.44 10.77
CA ALA A 72 -8.24 -10.22 12.21
C ALA A 72 -9.30 -9.24 12.75
N LEU A 73 -10.01 -8.51 11.87
CA LEU A 73 -11.00 -7.52 12.29
C LEU A 73 -12.35 -8.16 12.60
N ASP A 74 -12.92 -7.78 13.76
CA ASP A 74 -14.32 -8.04 14.11
C ASP A 74 -15.11 -6.72 14.06
N PRO A 75 -15.90 -6.45 13.02
CA PRO A 75 -16.65 -5.21 12.88
C PRO A 75 -17.62 -4.93 14.04
N ALA A 76 -18.10 -5.93 14.73
CA ALA A 76 -18.98 -5.74 15.87
C ALA A 76 -18.29 -5.05 17.05
N GLN A 77 -16.96 -5.17 17.14
CA GLN A 77 -16.13 -4.55 18.19
C GLN A 77 -15.43 -3.25 17.72
N MET A 78 -15.59 -2.86 16.44
CA MET A 78 -14.87 -1.74 15.86
C MET A 78 -15.63 -0.43 15.96
N SER A 79 -14.86 0.68 15.97
CA SER A 79 -15.33 2.04 15.73
C SER A 79 -14.71 2.59 14.45
N GLY A 80 -15.54 3.14 13.54
CA GLY A 80 -15.04 3.62 12.24
C GLY A 80 -15.00 2.54 11.17
N THR A 81 -14.08 2.67 10.23
CA THR A 81 -14.09 1.84 9.02
C THR A 81 -12.69 1.50 8.56
N VAL A 82 -12.45 0.25 8.18
CA VAL A 82 -11.23 -0.16 7.47
C VAL A 82 -11.60 -0.60 6.08
N THR A 83 -11.06 0.07 5.06
CA THR A 83 -11.25 -0.28 3.65
C THR A 83 -9.96 -0.87 3.10
N ALA A 84 -10.01 -2.08 2.59
CA ALA A 84 -8.92 -2.74 1.90
C ALA A 84 -9.16 -2.76 0.39
N VAL A 85 -8.19 -2.29 -0.38
CA VAL A 85 -8.18 -2.36 -1.84
C VAL A 85 -7.05 -3.28 -2.26
N TYR A 86 -7.41 -4.39 -2.92
CA TYR A 86 -6.46 -5.39 -3.37
C TYR A 86 -6.19 -5.25 -4.86
N ASP A 87 -4.96 -5.59 -5.28
CA ASP A 87 -4.58 -5.72 -6.68
C ASP A 87 -5.01 -4.51 -7.53
N VAL A 88 -4.63 -3.30 -7.08
CA VAL A 88 -5.01 -2.03 -7.71
C VAL A 88 -4.66 -2.02 -9.19
N SER A 89 -3.50 -2.54 -9.58
CA SER A 89 -3.08 -2.73 -10.97
C SER A 89 -3.42 -4.13 -11.47
N ARG A 90 -4.70 -4.40 -11.76
CA ARG A 90 -5.14 -5.71 -12.27
C ARG A 90 -4.35 -6.20 -13.49
N PRO A 91 -4.09 -5.40 -14.54
CA PRO A 91 -3.31 -5.86 -15.68
C PRO A 91 -1.88 -6.29 -15.32
N ALA A 92 -1.22 -5.54 -14.44
CA ALA A 92 0.09 -5.89 -13.94
C ALA A 92 0.04 -7.18 -13.10
N LYS A 93 -1.00 -7.36 -12.29
CA LYS A 93 -1.23 -8.56 -11.48
C LYS A 93 -1.43 -9.80 -12.34
N GLU A 94 -2.26 -9.74 -13.36
CA GLU A 94 -2.47 -10.86 -14.29
C GLU A 94 -1.17 -11.28 -15.02
N GLY A 95 -0.32 -10.29 -15.33
CA GLY A 95 1.00 -10.52 -15.93
C GLY A 95 2.11 -10.85 -14.95
N VAL A 96 1.86 -10.79 -13.63
CA VAL A 96 2.88 -10.91 -12.57
C VAL A 96 4.07 -9.99 -12.87
N THR A 97 3.78 -8.74 -13.23
CA THR A 97 4.78 -7.72 -13.57
C THR A 97 4.62 -6.49 -12.68
N ARG A 98 5.68 -5.68 -12.58
CA ARG A 98 5.62 -4.38 -11.92
C ARG A 98 4.74 -3.40 -12.69
N PHE A 99 4.86 -3.38 -14.00
CA PHE A 99 4.32 -2.33 -14.87
C PHE A 99 2.94 -2.69 -15.44
N TRP A 100 2.13 -1.67 -15.63
CA TRP A 100 0.91 -1.75 -16.41
C TRP A 100 1.25 -1.82 -17.90
N PRO A 101 0.88 -2.90 -18.63
CA PRO A 101 1.03 -2.93 -20.07
C PRO A 101 0.08 -1.92 -20.72
N SER A 102 0.63 -0.99 -21.49
CA SER A 102 -0.15 0.04 -22.18
C SER A 102 -0.31 -0.29 -23.65
N ALA A 103 -1.50 0.00 -24.21
CA ALA A 103 -1.77 -0.06 -25.64
C ALA A 103 -1.27 1.17 -26.41
N GLN A 104 -0.48 2.04 -25.79
CA GLN A 104 0.11 3.19 -26.48
C GLN A 104 1.08 2.75 -27.57
N SER A 105 1.28 3.63 -28.57
CA SER A 105 2.25 3.42 -29.64
C SER A 105 3.63 3.07 -29.05
N GLY A 106 4.21 1.97 -29.55
CA GLY A 106 5.48 1.45 -29.04
C GLY A 106 5.37 0.50 -27.85
N GLY A 107 4.17 0.16 -27.37
CA GLY A 107 3.99 -0.84 -26.30
C GLY A 107 4.56 -0.41 -24.94
N ALA A 108 4.51 0.89 -24.62
CA ALA A 108 5.09 1.43 -23.41
C ALA A 108 4.54 0.76 -22.15
N MET A 109 5.44 0.38 -21.25
CA MET A 109 5.11 -0.10 -19.91
C MET A 109 5.04 1.09 -18.96
N ILE A 110 3.94 1.22 -18.21
CA ILE A 110 3.73 2.37 -17.33
C ILE A 110 3.74 1.90 -15.87
N ASP A 111 4.57 2.52 -15.05
CA ASP A 111 4.54 2.37 -13.61
C ASP A 111 3.32 3.12 -13.06
N LEU A 112 2.33 2.37 -12.55
CA LEU A 112 1.13 2.97 -11.98
C LEU A 112 1.46 3.86 -10.78
N ASN A 113 2.56 3.55 -10.06
CA ASN A 113 3.03 4.36 -8.93
C ASN A 113 3.90 5.55 -9.35
N ARG A 114 3.70 6.05 -10.58
CA ARG A 114 4.30 7.28 -11.10
C ARG A 114 3.28 8.22 -11.75
N VAL A 115 1.98 7.86 -11.67
CA VAL A 115 0.92 8.61 -12.36
C VAL A 115 -0.20 9.10 -11.43
N TRP A 116 -0.08 8.90 -10.12
CA TRP A 116 -1.07 9.38 -9.16
C TRP A 116 -1.02 10.91 -8.99
N PRO A 117 -2.19 11.57 -8.76
CA PRO A 117 -3.52 11.01 -8.56
C PRO A 117 -4.24 10.57 -9.85
N GLY A 118 -3.65 10.73 -11.03
CA GLY A 118 -4.24 10.41 -12.31
C GLY A 118 -5.20 11.47 -12.83
N ASN A 119 -5.93 11.11 -13.90
CA ASN A 119 -6.95 11.97 -14.51
C ASN A 119 -8.04 11.09 -15.13
N GLU A 120 -9.27 11.18 -14.66
CA GLU A 120 -10.39 10.34 -15.12
C GLU A 120 -10.72 10.49 -16.61
N GLU A 121 -10.52 11.68 -17.17
CA GLU A 121 -10.97 12.06 -18.50
C GLU A 121 -9.84 12.13 -19.54
N GLY A 122 -8.59 12.12 -19.09
CA GLY A 122 -7.43 12.33 -19.96
C GLY A 122 -6.31 11.31 -19.78
N GLY A 123 -5.40 11.28 -20.76
CA GLY A 123 -4.21 10.44 -20.73
C GLY A 123 -4.45 8.98 -21.12
N SER A 124 -3.47 8.15 -20.81
CA SER A 124 -3.50 6.70 -21.07
C SER A 124 -4.43 5.95 -20.11
N ALA A 125 -4.73 4.69 -20.41
CA ALA A 125 -5.58 3.84 -19.57
C ALA A 125 -5.10 3.79 -18.09
N PRO A 126 -3.80 3.61 -17.76
CA PRO A 126 -3.36 3.65 -16.36
C PRO A 126 -3.56 5.02 -15.69
N ILE A 127 -3.37 6.15 -16.40
CA ILE A 127 -3.64 7.49 -15.85
C ILE A 127 -5.13 7.66 -15.53
N ARG A 128 -6.02 7.24 -16.44
CA ARG A 128 -7.46 7.28 -16.21
C ARG A 128 -7.89 6.33 -15.10
N HIS A 129 -7.26 5.15 -15.01
CA HIS A 129 -7.51 4.18 -13.94
C HIS A 129 -7.14 4.76 -12.57
N ALA A 130 -5.96 5.36 -12.46
CA ALA A 130 -5.52 6.05 -11.25
C ALA A 130 -6.53 7.14 -10.84
N GLY A 131 -6.98 7.98 -11.77
CA GLY A 131 -7.98 9.02 -11.51
C GLY A 131 -9.30 8.46 -10.98
N LEU A 132 -9.85 7.42 -11.64
CA LEU A 132 -11.09 6.76 -11.21
C LEU A 132 -10.95 6.18 -9.79
N VAL A 133 -9.87 5.47 -9.52
CA VAL A 133 -9.60 4.85 -8.22
C VAL A 133 -9.41 5.94 -7.16
N PHE A 134 -8.58 6.94 -7.42
CA PHE A 134 -8.29 8.00 -6.46
C PHE A 134 -9.54 8.80 -6.06
N ASN A 135 -10.29 9.29 -7.05
CA ASN A 135 -11.39 10.21 -6.80
C ASN A 135 -12.68 9.51 -6.33
N ARG A 136 -12.95 8.29 -6.82
CA ARG A 136 -14.24 7.62 -6.61
C ARG A 136 -14.21 6.51 -5.58
N LEU A 137 -13.01 6.05 -5.20
CA LEU A 137 -12.86 4.97 -4.22
C LEU A 137 -12.05 5.41 -3.00
N LEU A 138 -10.83 5.97 -3.21
CA LEU A 138 -9.90 6.22 -2.10
C LEU A 138 -10.25 7.50 -1.34
N LYS A 139 -10.16 8.66 -2.00
CA LYS A 139 -10.29 9.99 -1.37
C LYS A 139 -11.58 10.19 -0.58
N PRO A 140 -12.77 9.73 -1.00
CA PRO A 140 -14.01 9.91 -0.22
C PRO A 140 -14.04 9.07 1.06
N ASN A 141 -13.21 8.03 1.17
CA ASN A 141 -13.31 6.98 2.17
C ASN A 141 -12.11 6.88 3.10
N VAL A 142 -11.35 7.96 3.30
CA VAL A 142 -10.08 7.89 4.00
C VAL A 142 -9.83 9.08 4.92
N ASP A 143 -9.36 8.80 6.15
CA ASP A 143 -8.73 9.77 7.05
C ASP A 143 -7.21 9.50 7.14
N TYR A 144 -6.78 8.22 7.04
CA TYR A 144 -5.39 7.77 7.10
C TYR A 144 -5.18 6.60 6.15
N ALA A 145 -4.01 6.49 5.52
CA ALA A 145 -3.75 5.42 4.55
C ALA A 145 -2.40 4.73 4.77
N LEU A 146 -2.38 3.43 4.48
CA LEU A 146 -1.23 2.55 4.49
C LEU A 146 -1.09 1.94 3.09
N ASP A 147 0.01 2.25 2.40
CA ASP A 147 0.29 1.80 1.03
C ASP A 147 1.35 0.70 1.05
N PHE A 148 0.95 -0.52 0.69
CA PHE A 148 1.76 -1.73 0.86
C PHE A 148 2.42 -2.17 -0.43
N HIS A 149 3.75 -2.25 -0.39
CA HIS A 149 4.64 -2.58 -1.48
C HIS A 149 5.69 -3.64 -1.11
N THR A 150 6.51 -4.00 -2.07
CA THR A 150 7.82 -4.65 -1.92
C THR A 150 8.87 -3.87 -2.68
N ALA A 151 10.15 -4.24 -2.56
CA ALA A 151 11.18 -3.78 -3.47
C ALA A 151 10.78 -3.98 -4.92
N SER A 152 11.35 -3.19 -5.83
CA SER A 152 11.14 -3.33 -7.27
C SER A 152 11.66 -4.67 -7.80
N THR A 153 11.13 -5.10 -8.95
CA THR A 153 11.56 -6.33 -9.65
C THR A 153 13.09 -6.43 -9.72
N GLY A 154 13.62 -7.52 -9.20
CA GLY A 154 15.06 -7.78 -9.12
C GLY A 154 15.76 -7.20 -7.88
N GLY A 155 15.05 -6.45 -7.03
CA GLY A 155 15.54 -5.96 -5.74
C GLY A 155 14.95 -6.74 -4.57
N ASP A 156 15.50 -6.49 -3.38
CA ASP A 156 14.98 -6.98 -2.11
C ASP A 156 15.19 -5.93 -1.03
N PHE A 157 14.31 -5.89 -0.04
CA PHE A 157 14.40 -5.04 1.15
C PHE A 157 14.32 -5.88 2.41
N THR A 158 14.89 -5.36 3.49
CA THR A 158 14.47 -5.75 4.85
C THR A 158 13.03 -5.28 5.09
N ALA A 159 12.48 -5.56 6.26
CA ALA A 159 11.22 -4.95 6.70
C ALA A 159 11.40 -3.42 6.82
N PHE A 160 10.72 -2.64 5.98
CA PHE A 160 11.08 -1.26 5.72
C PHE A 160 9.85 -0.35 5.55
N ILE A 161 9.98 0.91 5.92
CA ILE A 161 8.94 1.95 5.70
C ILE A 161 9.59 3.22 5.14
N PHE A 162 8.94 3.81 4.13
CA PHE A 162 9.13 5.20 3.70
C PHE A 162 8.06 6.08 4.34
N ALA A 163 8.44 7.07 5.13
CA ALA A 163 7.49 7.94 5.81
C ALA A 163 8.00 9.38 5.91
N LYS A 164 7.12 10.36 5.69
CA LYS A 164 7.44 11.78 5.89
C LYS A 164 7.49 12.10 7.37
N MET A 165 8.61 11.78 8.02
CA MET A 165 8.80 11.85 9.46
C MET A 165 8.71 13.27 10.06
N SER A 166 8.76 14.31 9.21
CA SER A 166 8.49 15.69 9.60
C SER A 166 7.00 15.97 9.89
N LYS A 167 6.09 15.07 9.51
CA LYS A 167 4.66 15.13 9.81
C LYS A 167 4.37 14.31 11.07
N PRO A 168 3.95 14.92 12.19
CA PRO A 168 3.78 14.19 13.47
C PRO A 168 2.81 13.02 13.39
N GLU A 169 1.72 13.14 12.63
CA GLU A 169 0.71 12.09 12.45
C GLU A 169 1.28 10.88 11.69
N ILE A 170 2.06 11.12 10.64
CA ILE A 170 2.71 10.06 9.86
C ILE A 170 3.78 9.36 10.70
N ARG A 171 4.62 10.15 11.42
CA ARG A 171 5.61 9.62 12.35
C ARG A 171 4.97 8.72 13.39
N ALA A 172 3.91 9.18 14.04
CA ALA A 172 3.22 8.43 15.09
C ALA A 172 2.69 7.08 14.60
N MET A 173 2.23 6.99 13.34
CA MET A 173 1.80 5.73 12.76
C MET A 173 2.97 4.83 12.35
N ALA A 174 4.00 5.38 11.70
CA ALA A 174 5.15 4.62 11.23
C ALA A 174 5.93 3.98 12.38
N GLU A 175 6.09 4.68 13.49
CA GLU A 175 6.78 4.20 14.71
C GLU A 175 6.04 3.05 15.44
N LEU A 176 4.81 2.72 15.02
CA LEU A 176 4.05 1.58 15.55
C LEU A 176 4.38 0.22 14.92
N TYR A 177 5.27 0.20 13.94
CA TYR A 177 5.67 -1.03 13.27
C TYR A 177 6.93 -1.62 13.92
N PRO A 178 6.90 -2.89 14.38
CA PRO A 178 8.06 -3.57 14.97
C PRO A 178 8.99 -4.11 13.88
N ILE A 179 9.55 -3.20 13.08
CA ILE A 179 10.36 -3.51 11.90
C ILE A 179 11.78 -2.98 12.01
N GLU A 180 12.63 -3.32 11.06
CA GLU A 180 14.06 -3.05 11.13
C GLU A 180 14.42 -1.62 10.76
N GLN A 181 13.69 -1.01 9.80
CA GLN A 181 14.09 0.29 9.26
C GLN A 181 12.90 1.19 8.93
N ILE A 182 13.05 2.46 9.24
CA ILE A 182 12.17 3.54 8.76
C ILE A 182 13.04 4.62 8.16
N LYS A 183 12.78 4.97 6.89
CA LYS A 183 13.44 6.08 6.22
C LYS A 183 12.54 7.30 6.22
N ASN A 184 13.09 8.43 6.64
CA ASN A 184 12.47 9.72 6.41
C ASN A 184 12.43 10.00 4.91
N ASP A 185 11.22 10.12 4.36
CA ASP A 185 11.00 10.34 2.93
C ASP A 185 10.21 11.63 2.71
N PRO A 186 10.72 12.56 1.88
CA PRO A 186 10.01 13.80 1.58
C PRO A 186 8.78 13.58 0.68
N GLY A 187 8.66 12.39 0.08
CA GLY A 187 7.69 12.04 -0.95
C GLY A 187 8.28 12.10 -2.36
N TYR A 188 7.64 11.41 -3.27
CA TYR A 188 7.99 11.39 -4.69
C TYR A 188 6.75 11.62 -5.54
N SER A 189 6.70 12.70 -6.32
CA SER A 189 5.55 13.06 -7.14
C SER A 189 5.13 11.91 -8.08
N GLY A 190 3.84 11.65 -8.13
CA GLY A 190 3.26 10.55 -8.90
C GLY A 190 3.12 9.23 -8.15
N THR A 191 3.65 9.10 -6.93
CA THR A 191 3.36 7.96 -6.05
C THR A 191 2.01 8.13 -5.36
N LEU A 192 1.37 7.01 -5.04
CA LEU A 192 0.06 7.02 -4.38
C LEU A 192 0.12 7.66 -2.99
N GLU A 193 1.11 7.26 -2.20
CA GLU A 193 1.34 7.82 -0.86
C GLU A 193 1.47 9.35 -0.92
N THR A 194 2.33 9.88 -1.81
CA THR A 194 2.54 11.32 -1.94
C THR A 194 1.28 12.04 -2.40
N ALA A 195 0.54 11.48 -3.37
CA ALA A 195 -0.73 12.05 -3.83
C ALA A 195 -1.78 12.12 -2.71
N LEU A 196 -1.82 11.11 -1.82
CA LEU A 196 -2.69 11.14 -0.63
C LEU A 196 -2.25 12.20 0.37
N VAL A 197 -0.95 12.32 0.65
CA VAL A 197 -0.40 13.35 1.55
C VAL A 197 -0.66 14.76 1.02
N GLU A 198 -0.52 14.98 -0.28
CA GLU A 198 -0.85 16.26 -0.95
C GLU A 198 -2.35 16.58 -0.91
N ALA A 199 -3.20 15.54 -0.91
CA ALA A 199 -4.64 15.67 -0.72
C ALA A 199 -5.06 15.86 0.77
N GLY A 200 -4.09 15.95 1.69
CA GLY A 200 -4.33 16.17 3.13
C GLY A 200 -4.57 14.89 3.93
N VAL A 201 -4.29 13.72 3.37
CA VAL A 201 -4.44 12.41 4.02
C VAL A 201 -3.07 11.93 4.52
N PRO A 202 -2.83 11.82 5.84
CA PRO A 202 -1.60 11.22 6.35
C PRO A 202 -1.46 9.78 5.86
N ALA A 203 -0.36 9.51 5.13
CA ALA A 203 -0.07 8.23 4.52
C ALA A 203 1.43 7.94 4.53
N PHE A 204 1.80 6.67 4.41
CA PHE A 204 3.18 6.23 4.21
C PHE A 204 3.24 4.90 3.46
N THR A 205 4.41 4.61 2.88
CA THR A 205 4.66 3.39 2.12
C THR A 205 5.34 2.33 2.98
N ILE A 206 4.84 1.11 2.89
CA ILE A 206 5.32 -0.10 3.56
C ILE A 206 5.98 -1.01 2.53
N GLU A 207 7.16 -1.54 2.85
CA GLU A 207 7.95 -2.40 1.96
C GLU A 207 8.20 -3.75 2.61
N ILE A 208 7.65 -4.83 2.03
CA ILE A 208 7.69 -6.20 2.59
C ILE A 208 8.59 -7.08 1.73
N GLY A 209 9.90 -6.97 1.91
CA GLY A 209 10.88 -7.81 1.22
C GLY A 209 10.93 -7.58 -0.30
N GLY A 210 11.10 -8.65 -1.07
CA GLY A 210 11.18 -8.65 -2.52
C GLY A 210 9.88 -9.06 -3.23
N PRO A 211 9.78 -8.76 -4.54
CA PRO A 211 8.63 -9.15 -5.35
C PRO A 211 8.60 -10.66 -5.64
N ARG A 212 7.45 -11.15 -6.08
CA ARG A 212 7.22 -12.56 -6.47
C ARG A 212 7.51 -13.61 -5.39
N SER A 213 7.56 -13.18 -4.13
CA SER A 213 7.84 -14.04 -2.99
C SER A 213 6.89 -13.75 -1.84
N TYR A 214 6.69 -14.76 -0.97
CA TYR A 214 5.99 -14.60 0.31
C TYR A 214 7.00 -14.64 1.44
N ASP A 215 7.25 -13.50 2.07
CA ASP A 215 8.08 -13.48 3.27
C ASP A 215 7.25 -13.77 4.52
N ARG A 216 7.25 -15.05 4.91
CA ARG A 216 6.50 -15.53 6.07
C ARG A 216 6.97 -14.95 7.41
N ARG A 217 8.17 -14.39 7.47
CA ARG A 217 8.75 -13.77 8.68
C ARG A 217 8.37 -12.31 8.80
N MET A 218 8.38 -11.60 7.66
CA MET A 218 8.07 -10.16 7.63
C MET A 218 6.56 -9.88 7.70
N ILE A 219 5.74 -10.63 6.97
CA ILE A 219 4.28 -10.39 6.91
C ILE A 219 3.65 -10.21 8.30
N PRO A 220 3.92 -11.06 9.33
CA PRO A 220 3.33 -10.87 10.66
C PRO A 220 3.69 -9.55 11.33
N LEU A 221 4.90 -9.02 11.09
CA LEU A 221 5.35 -7.73 11.65
C LEU A 221 4.50 -6.58 11.12
N PHE A 222 4.18 -6.62 9.83
CA PHE A 222 3.35 -5.60 9.19
C PHE A 222 1.87 -5.72 9.56
N VAL A 223 1.37 -6.93 9.78
CA VAL A 223 0.02 -7.14 10.34
C VAL A 223 -0.06 -6.56 11.75
N GLU A 224 0.93 -6.82 12.62
CA GLU A 224 1.00 -6.27 13.98
C GLU A 224 1.03 -4.75 13.97
N GLY A 225 1.90 -4.14 13.14
CA GLY A 225 2.00 -2.69 12.99
C GLY A 225 0.70 -2.06 12.48
N SER A 226 0.05 -2.69 11.50
CA SER A 226 -1.24 -2.21 10.97
C SER A 226 -2.32 -2.25 12.06
N LEU A 227 -2.41 -3.33 12.84
CA LEU A 227 -3.33 -3.41 13.98
C LEU A 227 -3.01 -2.35 15.04
N ASN A 228 -1.73 -2.03 15.27
CA ASN A 228 -1.33 -0.94 16.17
C ASN A 228 -1.82 0.42 15.66
N VAL A 229 -1.72 0.70 14.35
CA VAL A 229 -2.25 1.92 13.75
C VAL A 229 -3.77 2.00 13.96
N LEU A 230 -4.50 0.89 13.78
CA LEU A 230 -5.94 0.85 14.01
C LEU A 230 -6.29 1.11 15.48
N LYS A 231 -5.48 0.62 16.43
CA LYS A 231 -5.64 0.90 17.86
C LYS A 231 -5.32 2.35 18.19
N LEU A 232 -4.27 2.94 17.63
CA LEU A 232 -3.93 4.35 17.80
C LEU A 232 -5.11 5.27 17.47
N HIS A 233 -5.83 4.94 16.40
CA HIS A 233 -6.97 5.73 15.95
C HIS A 233 -8.32 5.30 16.57
N GLY A 234 -8.29 4.38 17.54
CA GLY A 234 -9.50 3.90 18.22
C GLY A 234 -10.43 3.06 17.33
N VAL A 235 -9.94 2.56 16.20
CA VAL A 235 -10.72 1.74 15.26
C VAL A 235 -10.95 0.33 15.81
N VAL A 236 -9.92 -0.27 16.41
CA VAL A 236 -10.03 -1.56 17.10
C VAL A 236 -9.64 -1.41 18.58
N PRO A 237 -10.29 -2.13 19.49
CA PRO A 237 -9.91 -2.11 20.90
C PRO A 237 -8.68 -2.96 21.17
N GLY A 238 -8.10 -2.80 22.37
CA GLY A 238 -7.04 -3.66 22.88
C GLY A 238 -5.71 -2.94 23.09
N PRO A 239 -4.76 -3.59 23.76
CA PRO A 239 -3.46 -3.02 24.05
C PRO A 239 -2.61 -2.92 22.77
N MET A 240 -1.68 -1.97 22.78
CA MET A 240 -0.67 -1.85 21.73
C MET A 240 0.20 -3.11 21.69
N GLY A 241 0.53 -3.59 20.49
CA GLY A 241 1.54 -4.62 20.28
C GLY A 241 2.96 -4.04 20.33
N ARG A 242 3.94 -4.80 19.84
CA ARG A 242 5.32 -4.32 19.67
C ARG A 242 5.37 -3.16 18.70
N THR A 243 6.37 -2.29 18.85
CA THR A 243 6.57 -1.06 18.08
C THR A 243 8.01 -0.97 17.57
N ALA A 244 8.34 0.08 16.85
CA ALA A 244 9.70 0.40 16.40
C ALA A 244 10.70 0.43 17.57
N LYS A 245 10.27 0.94 18.73
CA LYS A 245 11.10 0.96 19.95
C LYS A 245 11.48 -0.45 20.41
N ASP A 246 10.52 -1.38 20.38
CA ASP A 246 10.74 -2.76 20.82
C ASP A 246 11.62 -3.54 19.84
N ALA A 247 11.59 -3.19 18.56
CA ALA A 247 12.40 -3.77 17.50
C ALA A 247 13.83 -3.18 17.44
N GLY A 248 14.07 -2.04 18.09
CA GLY A 248 15.34 -1.32 17.93
C GLY A 248 15.50 -0.75 16.52
N THR A 249 14.41 -0.27 15.94
CA THR A 249 14.33 0.21 14.55
C THR A 249 15.37 1.27 14.24
N PHE A 250 16.07 1.10 13.12
CA PHE A 250 16.97 2.11 12.57
C PHE A 250 16.18 3.18 11.81
N PHE A 251 16.48 4.44 12.10
CA PHE A 251 15.91 5.61 11.41
C PHE A 251 16.97 6.22 10.50
N GLY A 252 16.69 6.24 9.20
CA GLY A 252 17.59 6.78 8.18
C GLY A 252 17.01 7.98 7.43
N ASP A 253 17.87 8.88 6.95
CA ASP A 253 17.46 10.06 6.18
C ASP A 253 17.85 9.98 4.70
N ALA A 254 18.76 9.09 4.31
CA ALA A 254 19.28 9.02 2.96
C ALA A 254 19.53 7.59 2.49
N PHE A 255 19.43 7.39 1.18
CA PHE A 255 19.98 6.23 0.50
C PHE A 255 21.36 6.57 -0.08
N HIS A 256 22.30 5.66 0.09
CA HIS A 256 23.58 5.71 -0.61
C HIS A 256 23.60 4.61 -1.67
N THR A 257 23.64 5.01 -2.93
CA THR A 257 23.70 4.06 -4.05
C THR A 257 25.15 3.80 -4.45
N VAL A 258 25.57 2.54 -4.28
CA VAL A 258 26.85 2.07 -4.83
C VAL A 258 26.57 1.45 -6.19
N ARG A 259 27.31 1.87 -7.23
CA ARG A 259 27.15 1.39 -8.60
C ARG A 259 28.43 0.71 -9.08
N ALA A 260 28.27 -0.37 -9.85
CA ALA A 260 29.39 -0.96 -10.57
C ALA A 260 29.96 0.05 -11.58
N THR A 261 31.27 0.11 -11.70
CA THR A 261 32.00 0.93 -12.68
C THR A 261 32.20 0.22 -14.01
N HIS A 262 31.96 -1.08 -14.07
CA HIS A 262 32.11 -1.94 -15.24
C HIS A 262 30.88 -2.81 -15.42
N GLY A 263 30.61 -3.23 -16.66
CA GLY A 263 29.60 -4.25 -16.95
C GLY A 263 30.03 -5.63 -16.45
N GLY A 264 29.07 -6.45 -16.05
CA GLY A 264 29.32 -7.81 -15.56
C GLY A 264 28.09 -8.38 -14.84
N PHE A 265 28.28 -9.54 -14.24
CA PHE A 265 27.28 -10.13 -13.35
C PHE A 265 27.56 -9.70 -11.92
N LEU A 266 26.50 -9.32 -11.20
CA LEU A 266 26.57 -9.00 -9.78
C LEU A 266 26.54 -10.31 -8.98
N GLU A 267 27.58 -10.54 -8.18
CA GLU A 267 27.60 -11.55 -7.13
C GLU A 267 27.50 -10.89 -5.78
N LEU A 268 26.47 -11.23 -4.99
CA LEU A 268 26.28 -10.72 -3.65
C LEU A 268 27.05 -11.64 -2.67
N LEU A 269 28.01 -11.07 -1.99
CA LEU A 269 28.84 -11.78 -0.99
C LEU A 269 28.34 -11.57 0.45
N VAL A 270 27.27 -10.78 0.62
CA VAL A 270 26.69 -10.41 1.91
C VAL A 270 25.17 -10.40 1.80
N ASP A 271 24.48 -10.67 2.89
CA ASP A 271 23.04 -10.55 3.01
C ASP A 271 22.60 -9.15 3.45
N LEU A 272 21.30 -8.84 3.31
CA LEU A 272 20.73 -7.50 3.56
C LEU A 272 20.97 -6.95 4.98
N ARG A 273 21.33 -7.80 5.94
CA ARG A 273 21.51 -7.43 7.35
C ARG A 273 22.92 -7.65 7.86
N ASP A 274 23.81 -8.05 6.98
CA ASP A 274 25.19 -8.28 7.36
C ASP A 274 25.88 -6.98 7.76
N LYS A 275 26.63 -7.04 8.83
CA LYS A 275 27.53 -5.95 9.21
C LYS A 275 28.77 -6.05 8.35
N VAL A 276 29.05 -4.99 7.63
CA VAL A 276 30.27 -4.87 6.81
C VAL A 276 31.23 -3.88 7.44
N THR A 277 32.52 -4.13 7.27
CA THR A 277 33.61 -3.21 7.64
C THR A 277 34.22 -2.64 6.38
N ALA A 278 34.68 -1.39 6.45
CA ALA A 278 35.40 -0.73 5.36
C ALA A 278 36.73 -1.39 5.08
#